data_4b8df6a28df3a47feb360896fd7ab7c2
#
_entry.id   4b8df6a28df3a47feb360896fd7ab7c2
#
_cell.length_a   1.000
_cell.length_b   1.000
_cell.length_c   1.000
_cell.angle_alpha   90.00
_cell.angle_beta   90.00
_cell.angle_gamma   90.00
#
_symmetry.space_group_name_H-M   'P 1'
#
loop_
_entity.id
_entity.type
_entity.pdbx_description
1 polymer ?
#
loop_
_entity_poly.entity_id
_entity_poly.type
_entity_poly.pdbx_seq_one_letter_code
_entity_poly.pdbx_strand_id
1 'polypeptide(L)'
;MNKKFYHDISYAHSATSGLGKSFIRILENTTGRFALRKRSQRWLPSLNSMQAFWHSIMEVYGVTIDVIQGDVSDIPSREPLIVVANHPYGILDGLVMGSILAQCRANFKIVANDIFDKAQHVKDTILPISFKNDRDAILINLESRKNALKHLSQGGAIGIFPGGTVSTSSRLFSQPADPVWRSFTAKMILKSNAVVIPIFFDGNTSRIFQLASHLHPALRAGLLLREFKLRLDKPVSLVIGLSLIHI
;
A
#
# COMPACT_ATOMS: atom_id res chain seq x y z
N MET A 1 9.29 25.19 4.35
CA MET A 1 9.81 23.81 4.51
C MET A 1 8.73 22.93 5.10
N ASN A 2 8.17 21.98 4.31
CA ASN A 2 6.85 21.40 4.58
C ASN A 2 6.86 20.27 5.63
N LYS A 3 6.29 20.54 6.80
CA LYS A 3 6.06 19.60 7.93
C LYS A 3 4.90 18.60 7.68
N LYS A 4 4.48 18.33 6.41
CA LYS A 4 3.12 17.82 6.14
C LYS A 4 2.96 16.33 5.88
N PHE A 5 4.00 15.54 5.71
CA PHE A 5 3.84 14.14 5.24
C PHE A 5 2.91 13.28 6.11
N TYR A 6 2.97 13.38 7.44
CA TYR A 6 2.12 12.60 8.35
C TYR A 6 0.94 13.35 8.96
N HIS A 7 0.88 14.68 8.76
CA HIS A 7 -0.31 15.41 9.19
C HIS A 7 -1.55 15.03 8.38
N ASP A 8 -1.36 14.56 7.14
CA ASP A 8 -2.44 14.40 6.19
C ASP A 8 -2.92 12.96 6.02
N ILE A 9 -2.11 11.94 6.40
CA ILE A 9 -2.57 10.55 6.35
C ILE A 9 -3.48 10.26 7.53
N SER A 10 -4.76 10.08 7.22
CA SER A 10 -5.79 9.66 8.16
C SER A 10 -6.94 9.04 7.43
N TYR A 11 -7.39 7.92 7.93
CA TYR A 11 -8.58 7.22 7.44
C TYR A 11 -9.88 7.86 7.94
N ALA A 12 -9.83 8.94 8.73
CA ALA A 12 -11.01 9.68 9.15
C ALA A 12 -11.88 10.15 7.98
N HIS A 13 -11.27 10.37 6.80
CA HIS A 13 -12.00 10.74 5.59
C HIS A 13 -12.90 9.62 5.01
N SER A 14 -12.70 8.36 5.43
CA SER A 14 -13.56 7.25 5.04
C SER A 14 -14.94 7.29 5.71
N ALA A 15 -15.07 7.99 6.82
CA ALA A 15 -16.35 8.16 7.50
C ALA A 15 -17.20 9.26 6.83
N THR A 16 -18.52 9.03 6.73
CA THR A 16 -19.49 9.98 6.16
C THR A 16 -19.93 11.03 7.18
N SER A 17 -20.01 10.66 8.47
CA SER A 17 -20.46 11.56 9.54
C SER A 17 -19.30 12.28 10.23
N GLY A 18 -19.56 13.48 10.76
CA GLY A 18 -18.57 14.23 11.55
C GLY A 18 -18.13 13.50 12.83
N LEU A 19 -19.06 12.84 13.51
CA LEU A 19 -18.76 12.03 14.69
C LEU A 19 -17.87 10.82 14.35
N GLY A 20 -18.17 10.15 13.24
CA GLY A 20 -17.33 9.04 12.75
C GLY A 20 -15.90 9.50 12.40
N LYS A 21 -15.75 10.65 11.76
CA LYS A 21 -14.43 11.25 11.46
C LYS A 21 -13.66 11.55 12.76
N SER A 22 -14.30 12.15 13.74
CA SER A 22 -13.69 12.46 15.04
C SER A 22 -13.31 11.20 15.79
N PHE A 23 -14.17 10.19 15.80
CA PHE A 23 -13.89 8.90 16.43
C PHE A 23 -12.66 8.20 15.83
N ILE A 24 -12.61 8.08 14.50
CA ILE A 24 -11.46 7.49 13.81
C ILE A 24 -10.18 8.28 14.15
N ARG A 25 -10.23 9.61 14.13
CA ARG A 25 -9.09 10.47 14.43
C ARG A 25 -8.58 10.29 15.86
N ILE A 26 -9.46 10.18 16.84
CA ILE A 26 -9.10 9.91 18.23
C ILE A 26 -8.42 8.54 18.33
N LEU A 27 -9.00 7.52 17.71
CA LEU A 27 -8.46 6.16 17.73
C LEU A 27 -7.07 6.09 17.08
N GLU A 28 -6.89 6.70 15.91
CA GLU A 28 -5.59 6.82 15.25
C GLU A 28 -4.54 7.50 16.15
N ASN A 29 -4.90 8.64 16.74
CA ASN A 29 -3.99 9.43 17.56
C ASN A 29 -3.52 8.66 18.80
N THR A 30 -4.44 7.98 19.48
CA THR A 30 -4.15 7.25 20.73
C THR A 30 -3.41 5.94 20.49
N THR A 31 -3.61 5.29 19.33
CA THR A 31 -3.10 3.93 19.12
C THR A 31 -1.83 3.86 18.28
N GLY A 32 -1.62 4.76 17.31
CA GLY A 32 -0.49 4.61 16.37
C GLY A 32 0.08 5.90 15.82
N ARG A 33 -0.77 6.87 15.45
CA ARG A 33 -0.39 8.02 14.64
C ARG A 33 0.72 8.88 15.23
N PHE A 34 0.69 9.18 16.54
CA PHE A 34 1.74 9.99 17.17
C PHE A 34 3.09 9.28 17.18
N ALA A 35 3.12 7.97 17.39
CA ALA A 35 4.37 7.20 17.37
C ALA A 35 5.01 7.19 15.97
N LEU A 36 4.21 6.90 14.94
CA LEU A 36 4.66 6.93 13.55
C LEU A 36 5.18 8.32 13.15
N ARG A 37 4.45 9.37 13.53
CA ARG A 37 4.84 10.75 13.28
C ARG A 37 6.16 11.09 13.96
N LYS A 38 6.35 10.75 15.25
CA LYS A 38 7.60 11.00 15.99
C LYS A 38 8.78 10.32 15.30
N ARG A 39 8.59 9.09 14.80
CA ARG A 39 9.63 8.32 14.10
C ARG A 39 10.06 9.03 12.82
N SER A 40 9.11 9.39 11.98
CA SER A 40 9.37 10.02 10.69
C SER A 40 9.92 11.44 10.77
N GLN A 41 9.56 12.22 11.79
CA GLN A 41 10.00 13.61 11.93
C GLN A 41 11.52 13.75 12.06
N ARG A 42 12.23 12.70 12.45
CA ARG A 42 13.69 12.70 12.56
C ARG A 42 14.39 12.64 11.20
N TRP A 43 13.74 12.04 10.18
CA TRP A 43 14.36 11.68 8.90
C TRP A 43 13.82 12.48 7.71
N LEU A 44 12.53 12.83 7.72
CA LEU A 44 11.88 13.53 6.61
C LEU A 44 12.54 14.83 6.16
N PRO A 45 13.16 15.65 7.04
CA PRO A 45 13.85 16.85 6.61
C PRO A 45 15.06 16.60 5.70
N SER A 46 15.65 15.41 5.76
CA SER A 46 16.83 15.02 4.95
C SER A 46 16.47 14.40 3.60
N LEU A 47 15.19 14.09 3.35
CA LEU A 47 14.74 13.46 2.11
C LEU A 47 14.44 14.51 1.04
N ASN A 48 15.38 14.70 0.13
CA ASN A 48 15.33 15.74 -0.90
C ASN A 48 14.65 15.29 -2.20
N SER A 49 14.35 14.01 -2.36
CA SER A 49 13.73 13.45 -3.56
C SER A 49 12.80 12.28 -3.25
N MET A 50 11.91 11.98 -4.20
CA MET A 50 11.06 10.78 -4.16
C MET A 50 11.88 9.49 -4.05
N GLN A 51 12.99 9.42 -4.80
CA GLN A 51 13.86 8.25 -4.79
C GLN A 51 14.53 8.06 -3.43
N ALA A 52 15.03 9.14 -2.81
CA ALA A 52 15.57 9.12 -1.45
C ALA A 52 14.53 8.66 -0.43
N PHE A 53 13.27 9.06 -0.60
CA PHE A 53 12.17 8.57 0.25
C PHE A 53 12.05 7.05 0.20
N TRP A 54 11.91 6.46 -1.00
CA TRP A 54 11.70 5.02 -1.14
C TRP A 54 12.88 4.19 -0.68
N HIS A 55 14.11 4.65 -0.87
CA HIS A 55 15.31 3.98 -0.37
C HIS A 55 15.43 4.02 1.17
N SER A 56 15.00 5.12 1.79
CA SER A 56 15.20 5.32 3.23
C SER A 56 14.01 4.93 4.09
N ILE A 57 12.81 4.73 3.51
CA ILE A 57 11.58 4.59 4.30
C ILE A 57 11.59 3.35 5.20
N MET A 58 12.25 2.27 4.78
CA MET A 58 12.38 1.08 5.60
C MET A 58 13.25 1.34 6.82
N GLU A 59 14.38 2.04 6.63
CA GLU A 59 15.27 2.45 7.71
C GLU A 59 14.58 3.40 8.70
N VAL A 60 13.81 4.38 8.19
CA VAL A 60 13.02 5.31 9.01
C VAL A 60 12.13 4.58 10.01
N TYR A 61 11.55 3.45 9.60
CA TYR A 61 10.65 2.65 10.45
C TYR A 61 11.34 1.45 11.10
N GLY A 62 12.64 1.24 10.86
CA GLY A 62 13.38 0.09 11.38
C GLY A 62 12.86 -1.25 10.84
N VAL A 63 12.27 -1.23 9.64
CA VAL A 63 11.73 -2.42 9.00
C VAL A 63 12.78 -3.03 8.09
N THR A 64 13.08 -4.30 8.30
CA THR A 64 13.91 -5.10 7.39
C THR A 64 13.04 -5.94 6.48
N ILE A 65 13.43 -6.04 5.21
CA ILE A 65 12.74 -6.92 4.25
C ILE A 65 13.48 -8.25 4.26
N ASP A 66 12.75 -9.31 4.62
CA ASP A 66 13.25 -10.68 4.70
C ASP A 66 12.66 -11.49 3.55
N VAL A 67 13.45 -11.72 2.49
CA VAL A 67 13.02 -12.49 1.32
C VAL A 67 13.26 -13.96 1.58
N ILE A 68 12.20 -14.71 1.90
CA ILE A 68 12.24 -16.15 2.23
C ILE A 68 12.55 -16.98 0.99
N GLN A 69 12.02 -16.56 -0.17
CA GLN A 69 12.20 -17.26 -1.44
C GLN A 69 12.16 -16.29 -2.60
N GLY A 70 12.93 -16.53 -3.65
CA GLY A 70 13.15 -15.64 -4.78
C GLY A 70 14.19 -14.57 -4.44
N ASP A 71 14.42 -13.66 -5.35
CA ASP A 71 15.35 -12.55 -5.18
C ASP A 71 14.79 -11.27 -5.81
N VAL A 72 15.15 -10.10 -5.27
CA VAL A 72 14.77 -8.80 -5.84
C VAL A 72 15.38 -8.62 -7.24
N SER A 73 16.52 -9.24 -7.53
CA SER A 73 17.15 -9.25 -8.85
C SER A 73 16.37 -10.03 -9.91
N ASP A 74 15.45 -10.91 -9.51
CA ASP A 74 14.54 -11.63 -10.43
C ASP A 74 13.48 -10.72 -11.03
N ILE A 75 13.30 -9.51 -10.47
CA ILE A 75 12.31 -8.53 -10.95
C ILE A 75 12.85 -7.83 -12.20
N PRO A 76 12.18 -7.93 -13.36
CA PRO A 76 12.62 -7.32 -14.61
C PRO A 76 12.86 -5.82 -14.49
N SER A 77 14.00 -5.33 -14.97
CA SER A 77 14.41 -3.92 -14.86
C SER A 77 13.94 -3.03 -16.02
N ARG A 78 13.49 -3.58 -17.15
CA ARG A 78 13.20 -2.81 -18.38
C ARG A 78 11.81 -3.06 -18.96
N GLU A 79 11.29 -4.29 -18.94
CA GLU A 79 10.01 -4.66 -19.52
C GLU A 79 8.84 -4.00 -18.77
N PRO A 80 7.68 -3.78 -19.43
CA PRO A 80 6.46 -3.43 -18.72
C PRO A 80 6.19 -4.45 -17.61
N LEU A 81 5.97 -3.99 -16.39
CA LEU A 81 5.92 -4.85 -15.22
C LEU A 81 4.66 -4.59 -14.38
N ILE A 82 4.00 -5.64 -13.96
CA ILE A 82 2.96 -5.60 -12.94
C ILE A 82 3.38 -6.49 -11.77
N VAL A 83 3.60 -5.89 -10.60
CA VAL A 83 3.79 -6.63 -9.35
C VAL A 83 2.45 -6.74 -8.65
N VAL A 84 2.00 -7.98 -8.43
CA VAL A 84 0.75 -8.27 -7.70
C VAL A 84 1.07 -8.84 -6.33
N ALA A 85 0.39 -8.38 -5.29
CA ALA A 85 0.62 -8.90 -3.94
C ALA A 85 -0.65 -9.01 -3.11
N ASN A 86 -0.66 -9.91 -2.12
CA ASN A 86 -1.63 -9.90 -1.03
C ASN A 86 -1.39 -8.69 -0.12
N HIS A 87 -2.34 -8.38 0.75
CA HIS A 87 -2.35 -7.11 1.51
C HIS A 87 -2.54 -7.32 3.03
N PRO A 88 -1.64 -8.05 3.71
CA PRO A 88 -1.85 -8.43 5.11
C PRO A 88 -1.65 -7.29 6.11
N TYR A 89 -0.79 -6.29 5.85
CA TYR A 89 -0.39 -5.25 6.82
C TYR A 89 -0.91 -3.84 6.48
N GLY A 90 -1.52 -3.65 5.32
CA GLY A 90 -2.05 -2.36 4.90
C GLY A 90 -0.97 -1.38 4.43
N ILE A 91 -0.83 -0.21 5.06
CA ILE A 91 0.12 0.83 4.63
C ILE A 91 1.53 0.27 4.46
N LEU A 92 1.95 -0.60 5.35
CA LEU A 92 3.30 -1.16 5.35
C LEU A 92 3.60 -1.95 4.09
N ASP A 93 2.63 -2.75 3.58
CA ASP A 93 2.83 -3.50 2.34
C ASP A 93 3.10 -2.58 1.16
N GLY A 94 2.39 -1.45 1.09
CA GLY A 94 2.61 -0.43 0.08
C GLY A 94 3.99 0.21 0.17
N LEU A 95 4.49 0.45 1.39
CA LEU A 95 5.83 1.00 1.61
C LEU A 95 6.93 -0.02 1.26
N VAL A 96 6.75 -1.29 1.63
CA VAL A 96 7.68 -2.36 1.28
C VAL A 96 7.72 -2.58 -0.24
N MET A 97 6.55 -2.67 -0.89
CA MET A 97 6.46 -2.78 -2.35
C MET A 97 7.15 -1.61 -3.06
N GLY A 98 6.92 -0.38 -2.59
CA GLY A 98 7.57 0.80 -3.15
C GLY A 98 9.09 0.80 -2.95
N SER A 99 9.56 0.35 -1.79
CA SER A 99 11.00 0.19 -1.52
C SER A 99 11.65 -0.86 -2.44
N ILE A 100 11.00 -2.00 -2.66
CA ILE A 100 11.47 -3.05 -3.58
C ILE A 100 11.49 -2.51 -5.01
N LEU A 101 10.39 -1.90 -5.47
CA LEU A 101 10.31 -1.35 -6.82
C LEU A 101 11.36 -0.26 -7.05
N ALA A 102 11.63 0.60 -6.07
CA ALA A 102 12.63 1.66 -6.18
C ALA A 102 14.06 1.12 -6.34
N GLN A 103 14.35 -0.09 -5.85
CA GLN A 103 15.64 -0.76 -6.04
C GLN A 103 15.84 -1.25 -7.48
N CYS A 104 14.75 -1.68 -8.13
CA CYS A 104 14.79 -2.30 -9.46
C CYS A 104 14.46 -1.31 -10.57
N ARG A 105 13.67 -0.26 -10.29
CA ARG A 105 13.03 0.60 -11.28
C ARG A 105 13.00 2.07 -10.86
N ALA A 106 13.51 2.95 -11.73
CA ALA A 106 13.32 4.40 -11.54
C ALA A 106 11.89 4.85 -11.89
N ASN A 107 11.22 4.13 -12.81
CA ASN A 107 9.89 4.46 -13.34
C ASN A 107 8.84 3.45 -12.87
N PHE A 108 8.29 3.67 -11.68
CA PHE A 108 7.24 2.82 -11.13
C PHE A 108 6.09 3.64 -10.53
N LYS A 109 4.94 3.00 -10.42
CA LYS A 109 3.76 3.51 -9.72
C LYS A 109 3.13 2.43 -8.85
N ILE A 110 2.41 2.85 -7.81
CA ILE A 110 1.65 1.96 -6.93
C ILE A 110 0.19 2.36 -6.97
N VAL A 111 -0.69 1.40 -7.22
CA VAL A 111 -2.14 1.61 -7.12
C VAL A 111 -2.51 1.62 -5.65
N ALA A 112 -2.93 2.77 -5.15
CA ALA A 112 -3.25 2.96 -3.73
C ALA A 112 -4.48 3.86 -3.54
N ASN A 113 -4.99 3.89 -2.30
CA ASN A 113 -6.12 4.73 -1.93
C ASN A 113 -5.81 6.22 -2.19
N ASP A 114 -6.80 6.97 -2.65
CA ASP A 114 -6.72 8.41 -2.95
C ASP A 114 -6.28 9.30 -1.77
N ILE A 115 -6.32 8.80 -0.53
CA ILE A 115 -5.77 9.50 0.63
C ILE A 115 -4.26 9.77 0.52
N PHE A 116 -3.53 8.92 -0.21
CA PHE A 116 -2.09 9.05 -0.40
C PHE A 116 -1.71 10.09 -1.46
N ASP A 117 -2.63 10.55 -2.29
CA ASP A 117 -2.40 11.62 -3.28
C ASP A 117 -1.94 12.94 -2.64
N LYS A 118 -2.30 13.15 -1.36
CA LYS A 118 -1.86 14.31 -0.57
C LYS A 118 -0.45 14.20 0.01
N ALA A 119 0.16 13.02 -0.07
CA ALA A 119 1.48 12.76 0.48
C ALA A 119 2.57 13.20 -0.51
N GLN A 120 3.09 14.41 -0.38
CA GLN A 120 4.00 15.09 -1.33
C GLN A 120 5.18 14.24 -1.81
N HIS A 121 5.77 13.41 -0.95
CA HIS A 121 6.95 12.61 -1.31
C HIS A 121 6.65 11.39 -2.17
N VAL A 122 5.40 10.95 -2.23
CA VAL A 122 4.98 9.74 -2.95
C VAL A 122 3.93 9.99 -4.03
N LYS A 123 3.33 11.18 -4.10
CA LYS A 123 2.24 11.48 -5.02
C LYS A 123 2.54 11.12 -6.48
N ASP A 124 3.79 11.35 -6.90
CA ASP A 124 4.21 11.07 -8.27
C ASP A 124 4.40 9.56 -8.56
N THR A 125 4.40 8.72 -7.51
CA THR A 125 4.42 7.26 -7.61
C THR A 125 3.06 6.63 -7.32
N ILE A 126 2.04 7.40 -6.96
CA ILE A 126 0.70 6.86 -6.67
C ILE A 126 -0.19 6.96 -7.90
N LEU A 127 -0.90 5.87 -8.20
CA LEU A 127 -2.09 5.83 -9.03
C LEU A 127 -3.30 5.76 -8.10
N PRO A 128 -4.00 6.87 -7.88
CA PRO A 128 -5.05 6.92 -6.86
C PRO A 128 -6.27 6.10 -7.27
N ILE A 129 -6.81 5.32 -6.35
CA ILE A 129 -8.11 4.68 -6.49
C ILE A 129 -9.03 5.11 -5.34
N SER A 130 -10.28 5.35 -5.67
CA SER A 130 -11.30 5.66 -4.68
C SER A 130 -12.26 4.49 -4.50
N PHE A 131 -12.58 4.17 -3.26
CA PHE A 131 -13.52 3.11 -2.88
C PHE A 131 -14.93 3.65 -2.55
N LYS A 132 -15.15 4.94 -2.77
CA LYS A 132 -16.47 5.56 -2.63
C LYS A 132 -17.39 5.13 -3.77
N ASN A 133 -18.70 5.26 -3.54
CA ASN A 133 -19.73 4.96 -4.54
C ASN A 133 -20.36 6.27 -5.07
N ASP A 134 -19.50 7.23 -5.42
CA ASP A 134 -19.93 8.49 -6.00
C ASP A 134 -19.36 8.68 -7.41
N ARG A 135 -19.83 9.70 -8.11
CA ARG A 135 -19.42 10.01 -9.49
C ARG A 135 -17.94 10.37 -9.59
N ASP A 136 -17.42 11.07 -8.58
CA ASP A 136 -16.02 11.49 -8.54
C ASP A 136 -15.10 10.28 -8.41
N ALA A 137 -15.48 9.30 -7.59
CA ALA A 137 -14.74 8.04 -7.47
C ALA A 137 -14.65 7.27 -8.79
N ILE A 138 -15.75 7.25 -9.57
CA ILE A 138 -15.76 6.62 -10.89
C ILE A 138 -14.77 7.31 -11.82
N LEU A 139 -14.75 8.64 -11.83
CA LEU A 139 -13.83 9.44 -12.67
C LEU A 139 -12.37 9.22 -12.27
N ILE A 140 -12.05 9.26 -10.97
CA ILE A 140 -10.71 8.97 -10.43
C ILE A 140 -10.27 7.57 -10.89
N ASN A 141 -11.12 6.57 -10.74
CA ASN A 141 -10.79 5.19 -11.08
C ASN A 141 -10.59 4.99 -12.59
N LEU A 142 -11.38 5.66 -13.42
CA LEU A 142 -11.22 5.64 -14.88
C LEU A 142 -9.90 6.31 -15.32
N GLU A 143 -9.58 7.46 -14.76
CA GLU A 143 -8.34 8.19 -15.06
C GLU A 143 -7.11 7.40 -14.62
N SER A 144 -7.13 6.84 -13.42
CA SER A 144 -6.04 5.99 -12.92
C SER A 144 -5.84 4.74 -13.78
N ARG A 145 -6.92 4.15 -14.31
CA ARG A 145 -6.83 3.02 -15.24
C ARG A 145 -6.17 3.42 -16.55
N LYS A 146 -6.54 4.57 -17.11
CA LYS A 146 -5.94 5.10 -18.35
C LYS A 146 -4.46 5.37 -18.13
N ASN A 147 -4.12 6.02 -17.01
CA ASN A 147 -2.74 6.36 -16.66
C ASN A 147 -1.90 5.10 -16.38
N ALA A 148 -2.47 4.06 -15.77
CA ALA A 148 -1.82 2.78 -15.57
C ALA A 148 -1.42 2.12 -16.90
N LEU A 149 -2.36 2.01 -17.85
CA LEU A 149 -2.09 1.42 -19.16
C LEU A 149 -1.07 2.26 -19.96
N LYS A 150 -1.16 3.58 -19.92
CA LYS A 150 -0.18 4.48 -20.52
C LYS A 150 1.21 4.29 -19.92
N HIS A 151 1.30 4.18 -18.60
CA HIS A 151 2.57 3.97 -17.89
C HIS A 151 3.23 2.64 -18.30
N LEU A 152 2.44 1.57 -18.36
CA LEU A 152 2.92 0.25 -18.82
C LEU A 152 3.35 0.27 -20.28
N SER A 153 2.62 0.95 -21.18
CA SER A 153 3.02 1.07 -22.61
C SER A 153 4.33 1.81 -22.81
N GLN A 154 4.79 2.56 -21.81
CA GLN A 154 6.07 3.26 -21.78
C GLN A 154 7.19 2.45 -21.07
N GLY A 155 6.98 1.16 -20.83
CA GLY A 155 7.92 0.29 -20.12
C GLY A 155 7.95 0.51 -18.60
N GLY A 156 6.96 1.18 -18.01
CA GLY A 156 6.87 1.43 -16.58
C GLY A 156 6.48 0.18 -15.77
N ALA A 157 6.68 0.27 -14.45
CA ALA A 157 6.27 -0.77 -13.51
C ALA A 157 5.07 -0.33 -12.66
N ILE A 158 4.17 -1.26 -12.32
CA ILE A 158 3.02 -1.01 -11.45
C ILE A 158 2.97 -2.04 -10.34
N GLY A 159 2.95 -1.56 -9.08
CA GLY A 159 2.61 -2.37 -7.92
C GLY A 159 1.11 -2.27 -7.61
N ILE A 160 0.46 -3.40 -7.36
CA ILE A 160 -0.97 -3.46 -7.06
C ILE A 160 -1.32 -4.54 -6.05
N PHE A 161 -2.27 -4.23 -5.17
CA PHE A 161 -2.93 -5.16 -4.25
C PHE A 161 -4.33 -5.48 -4.80
N PRO A 162 -4.52 -6.59 -5.53
CA PRO A 162 -5.75 -6.81 -6.30
C PRO A 162 -7.01 -6.98 -5.45
N GLY A 163 -6.87 -7.40 -4.20
CA GLY A 163 -7.96 -7.45 -3.23
C GLY A 163 -8.52 -6.06 -2.88
N GLY A 164 -7.71 -5.00 -3.01
CA GLY A 164 -8.09 -3.61 -2.82
C GLY A 164 -8.36 -3.22 -1.37
N THR A 165 -8.18 -4.13 -0.41
CA THR A 165 -8.31 -3.86 1.02
C THR A 165 -7.43 -4.83 1.81
N VAL A 166 -7.09 -4.47 3.03
CA VAL A 166 -6.26 -5.29 3.93
C VAL A 166 -6.94 -6.64 4.18
N SER A 167 -6.14 -7.71 4.14
CA SER A 167 -6.59 -9.10 4.36
C SER A 167 -7.36 -9.22 5.68
N THR A 168 -8.52 -9.85 5.62
CA THR A 168 -9.42 -9.98 6.77
C THR A 168 -9.95 -11.41 6.85
N SER A 169 -10.06 -11.94 8.05
CA SER A 169 -10.65 -13.26 8.27
C SER A 169 -12.11 -13.29 7.82
N SER A 170 -12.52 -14.37 7.16
CA SER A 170 -13.93 -14.55 6.75
C SER A 170 -14.84 -14.84 7.93
N ARG A 171 -14.27 -15.43 9.01
CA ARG A 171 -14.94 -15.72 10.30
C ARG A 171 -14.03 -15.24 11.42
N LEU A 172 -14.59 -14.99 12.61
CA LEU A 172 -13.91 -14.38 13.76
C LEU A 172 -12.54 -14.99 14.11
N PHE A 173 -12.33 -16.27 13.90
CA PHE A 173 -11.09 -16.96 14.27
C PHE A 173 -10.39 -17.65 13.10
N SER A 174 -10.89 -17.47 11.87
CA SER A 174 -10.24 -18.01 10.67
C SER A 174 -8.96 -17.23 10.32
N GLN A 175 -8.15 -17.81 9.44
CA GLN A 175 -6.98 -17.12 8.88
C GLN A 175 -7.44 -15.93 8.03
N PRO A 176 -6.80 -14.76 8.19
CA PRO A 176 -7.02 -13.65 7.30
C PRO A 176 -6.58 -13.99 5.87
N ALA A 177 -7.38 -13.55 4.92
CA ALA A 177 -7.08 -13.70 3.50
C ALA A 177 -7.53 -12.45 2.75
N ASP A 178 -6.98 -12.23 1.58
CA ASP A 178 -7.48 -11.20 0.67
C ASP A 178 -8.90 -11.52 0.24
N PRO A 179 -9.73 -10.52 0.04
CA PRO A 179 -11.01 -10.72 -0.63
C PRO A 179 -10.77 -11.13 -2.09
N VAL A 180 -11.83 -11.55 -2.76
CA VAL A 180 -11.80 -11.89 -4.19
C VAL A 180 -11.14 -10.74 -4.98
N TRP A 181 -10.13 -11.08 -5.75
CA TRP A 181 -9.37 -10.11 -6.54
C TRP A 181 -10.24 -9.44 -7.59
N ARG A 182 -10.09 -8.13 -7.72
CA ARG A 182 -10.91 -7.32 -8.62
C ARG A 182 -10.51 -7.52 -10.07
N SER A 183 -11.49 -7.58 -10.96
CA SER A 183 -11.32 -7.74 -12.42
C SER A 183 -10.46 -6.62 -13.06
N PHE A 184 -10.24 -5.51 -12.38
CA PHE A 184 -9.38 -4.42 -12.84
C PHE A 184 -7.96 -4.91 -13.13
N THR A 185 -7.35 -5.66 -12.18
CA THR A 185 -6.00 -6.20 -12.32
C THR A 185 -5.89 -7.16 -13.51
N ALA A 186 -6.83 -8.10 -13.64
CA ALA A 186 -6.84 -9.02 -14.78
C ALA A 186 -6.98 -8.29 -16.12
N LYS A 187 -7.87 -7.29 -16.19
CA LYS A 187 -8.04 -6.46 -17.41
C LYS A 187 -6.79 -5.63 -17.74
N MET A 188 -6.05 -5.18 -16.74
CA MET A 188 -4.80 -4.45 -16.93
C MET A 188 -3.70 -5.38 -17.47
N ILE A 189 -3.56 -6.56 -16.90
CA ILE A 189 -2.62 -7.60 -17.36
C ILE A 189 -2.89 -7.95 -18.81
N LEU A 190 -4.13 -8.32 -19.15
CA LEU A 190 -4.53 -8.70 -20.51
C LEU A 190 -4.31 -7.61 -21.57
N LYS A 191 -4.30 -6.33 -21.19
CA LYS A 191 -4.17 -5.19 -22.10
C LYS A 191 -2.77 -4.62 -22.23
N SER A 192 -1.82 -5.05 -21.41
CA SER A 192 -0.53 -4.37 -21.29
C SER A 192 0.68 -5.17 -21.77
N ASN A 193 0.55 -6.44 -22.10
CA ASN A 193 1.68 -7.35 -22.37
C ASN A 193 2.78 -7.27 -21.30
N ALA A 194 2.42 -6.91 -20.06
CA ALA A 194 3.37 -6.75 -18.98
C ALA A 194 3.77 -8.09 -18.38
N VAL A 195 5.02 -8.21 -17.99
CA VAL A 195 5.48 -9.29 -17.11
C VAL A 195 4.76 -9.18 -15.77
N VAL A 196 4.30 -10.30 -15.21
CA VAL A 196 3.59 -10.31 -13.92
C VAL A 196 4.42 -11.05 -12.89
N ILE A 197 4.84 -10.35 -11.84
CA ILE A 197 5.58 -10.91 -10.71
C ILE A 197 4.67 -10.92 -9.49
N PRO A 198 4.37 -12.10 -8.91
CA PRO A 198 3.66 -12.18 -7.64
C PRO A 198 4.63 -11.99 -6.47
N ILE A 199 4.21 -11.18 -5.50
CA ILE A 199 4.86 -11.08 -4.18
C ILE A 199 3.84 -11.55 -3.13
N PHE A 200 4.25 -12.47 -2.28
CA PHE A 200 3.44 -12.92 -1.15
C PHE A 200 4.06 -12.41 0.16
N PHE A 201 3.36 -11.52 0.84
CA PHE A 201 3.71 -11.07 2.19
C PHE A 201 3.25 -12.12 3.19
N ASP A 202 4.21 -12.67 3.95
CA ASP A 202 3.92 -13.62 5.01
C ASP A 202 3.55 -12.90 6.30
N GLY A 203 2.34 -13.11 6.77
CA GLY A 203 1.84 -12.59 8.03
C GLY A 203 0.42 -12.03 8.00
N ASN A 204 0.05 -11.39 9.10
CA ASN A 204 -1.31 -10.92 9.35
C ASN A 204 -1.34 -9.71 10.28
N THR A 205 -2.42 -8.94 10.22
CA THR A 205 -2.79 -7.97 11.27
C THR A 205 -3.18 -8.67 12.57
N SER A 206 -3.17 -7.90 13.68
CA SER A 206 -3.51 -8.41 15.00
C SER A 206 -4.95 -8.93 15.09
N ARG A 207 -5.19 -9.85 16.05
CA ARG A 207 -6.54 -10.33 16.37
C ARG A 207 -7.51 -9.19 16.71
N ILE A 208 -7.03 -8.14 17.38
CA ILE A 208 -7.83 -6.95 17.70
C ILE A 208 -8.31 -6.26 16.41
N PHE A 209 -7.44 -6.11 15.42
CA PHE A 209 -7.81 -5.54 14.13
C PHE A 209 -8.84 -6.43 13.40
N GLN A 210 -8.65 -7.75 13.44
CA GLN A 210 -9.58 -8.69 12.82
C GLN A 210 -10.97 -8.59 13.47
N LEU A 211 -11.06 -8.61 14.79
CA LEU A 211 -12.32 -8.44 15.52
C LEU A 211 -12.98 -7.08 15.22
N ALA A 212 -12.21 -6.00 15.28
CA ALA A 212 -12.69 -4.66 14.97
C ALA A 212 -13.23 -4.55 13.55
N SER A 213 -12.60 -5.26 12.59
CA SER A 213 -13.03 -5.30 11.19
C SER A 213 -14.40 -5.96 10.99
N HIS A 214 -14.75 -6.92 11.85
CA HIS A 214 -16.09 -7.54 11.86
C HIS A 214 -17.15 -6.69 12.57
N LEU A 215 -16.74 -5.88 13.54
CA LEU A 215 -17.67 -5.08 14.33
C LEU A 215 -18.12 -3.81 13.62
N HIS A 216 -17.17 -3.02 13.09
CA HIS A 216 -17.53 -1.76 12.45
C HIS A 216 -16.41 -1.21 11.54
N PRO A 217 -16.73 -0.68 10.35
CA PRO A 217 -15.74 -0.10 9.42
C PRO A 217 -14.89 1.03 10.02
N ALA A 218 -15.45 1.87 10.90
CA ALA A 218 -14.70 2.94 11.54
C ALA A 218 -13.66 2.43 12.55
N LEU A 219 -13.92 1.34 13.26
CA LEU A 219 -12.95 0.67 14.12
C LEU A 219 -11.78 0.12 13.28
N ARG A 220 -12.11 -0.57 12.19
CA ARG A 220 -11.13 -1.05 11.22
C ARG A 220 -10.23 0.09 10.72
N ALA A 221 -10.83 1.16 10.22
CA ALA A 221 -10.12 2.32 9.70
C ALA A 221 -9.20 2.96 10.76
N GLY A 222 -9.71 3.19 11.96
CA GLY A 222 -8.96 3.82 13.04
C GLY A 222 -7.79 2.98 13.60
N LEU A 223 -7.82 1.66 13.40
CA LEU A 223 -6.75 0.77 13.87
C LEU A 223 -5.65 0.51 12.83
N LEU A 224 -5.78 0.92 11.58
CA LEU A 224 -4.76 0.69 10.55
C LEU A 224 -3.39 1.26 10.93
N LEU A 225 -3.35 2.47 11.49
CA LEU A 225 -2.09 3.08 11.95
C LEU A 225 -1.50 2.36 13.17
N ARG A 226 -2.34 1.75 14.00
CA ARG A 226 -1.89 0.86 15.09
C ARG A 226 -1.20 -0.39 14.54
N GLU A 227 -1.78 -1.03 13.55
CA GLU A 227 -1.19 -2.23 12.93
C GLU A 227 0.19 -1.90 12.34
N PHE A 228 0.33 -0.77 11.66
CA PHE A 228 1.64 -0.31 11.20
C PHE A 228 2.61 -0.08 12.36
N LYS A 229 2.20 0.62 13.43
CA LYS A 229 3.04 0.84 14.63
C LYS A 229 3.54 -0.48 15.22
N LEU A 230 2.72 -1.54 15.25
CA LEU A 230 3.10 -2.84 15.78
C LEU A 230 4.20 -3.55 14.96
N ARG A 231 4.47 -3.09 13.75
CA ARG A 231 5.50 -3.61 12.86
C ARG A 231 6.79 -2.79 12.86
N LEU A 232 6.86 -1.68 13.61
CA LEU A 232 8.10 -0.93 13.79
C LEU A 232 9.20 -1.82 14.37
N ASP A 233 10.41 -1.64 13.85
CA ASP A 233 11.61 -2.37 14.27
C ASP A 233 11.48 -3.91 14.16
N LYS A 234 10.72 -4.39 13.17
CA LYS A 234 10.49 -5.82 12.92
C LYS A 234 10.69 -6.16 11.45
N PRO A 235 11.09 -7.41 11.14
CA PRO A 235 11.16 -7.88 9.78
C PRO A 235 9.76 -8.02 9.17
N VAL A 236 9.70 -7.85 7.86
CA VAL A 236 8.59 -8.22 6.99
C VAL A 236 9.09 -9.31 6.06
N SER A 237 8.63 -10.52 6.30
CA SER A 237 8.97 -11.67 5.48
C SER A 237 8.08 -11.73 4.24
N LEU A 238 8.67 -12.06 3.10
CA LEU A 238 7.95 -12.17 1.84
C LEU A 238 8.60 -13.20 0.90
N VAL A 239 7.81 -13.62 -0.08
CA VAL A 239 8.25 -14.48 -1.19
C VAL A 239 8.08 -13.71 -2.48
N ILE A 240 9.10 -13.72 -3.34
CA ILE A 240 9.04 -13.20 -4.71
C ILE A 240 8.89 -14.41 -5.63
N GLY A 241 7.76 -14.50 -6.32
CA GLY A 241 7.50 -15.60 -7.25
C GLY A 241 8.08 -15.35 -8.63
N LEU A 242 8.16 -16.42 -9.41
CA LEU A 242 8.55 -16.32 -10.82
C LEU A 242 7.44 -15.70 -11.65
N SER A 243 7.79 -15.17 -12.83
CA SER A 243 6.82 -14.57 -13.75
C SER A 243 5.70 -15.55 -14.12
N LEU A 244 4.44 -15.09 -14.01
CA LEU A 244 3.26 -15.88 -14.34
C LEU A 244 2.98 -15.97 -15.87
N ILE A 245 3.72 -15.23 -16.69
CA ILE A 245 3.48 -15.17 -18.16
C ILE A 245 4.32 -16.18 -18.94
N HIS A 246 5.25 -16.84 -18.32
CA HIS A 246 6.10 -17.86 -18.93
C HIS A 246 5.67 -19.32 -18.62
N ILE A 247 4.40 -19.49 -18.18
CA ILE A 247 3.82 -20.83 -17.98
C ILE A 247 2.88 -21.16 -19.13
#